data_1fc4c737d78d77d4265b8d16008d9034
#
_entry.id   1fc4c737d78d77d4265b8d16008d9034
#
_cell.length_a   1.000
_cell.length_b   1.000
_cell.length_c   1.000
_cell.angle_alpha   90.00
_cell.angle_beta   90.00
_cell.angle_gamma   90.00
#
_symmetry.space_group_name_H-M   'P 1'
#
loop_
_entity.id
_entity.type
_entity.pdbx_description
1 polymer ?
#
loop_
_entity_poly.entity_id
_entity_poly.type
_entity_poly.pdbx_seq_one_letter_code
_entity_poly.pdbx_strand_id
1 'polypeptide(L)'
;ENVPTRMNATTMGEGTSLEVLSPTQIRWTFPQEEPKLVLHSMAYINGCPGPSHLLKEHHPKYGGTSYDDYVQAFPAGRLPWVSMGAWTAVEYKQDEVVILRRNPYYWKVDSKGQQLPYMNEMVFQLKTWGQRTVDTLAGNADFSNMENVPLYLEAVKESKSDDAQAQLSFSGRTMGYQLAMNQAIGLGVLDDQMAAIRDLNRNLEFRKAVKHAIDGKAFAKAMSKGPFVTVYAGGLARDSAFFDADATSFFPYNPAGANALLDGLGLMDTEGNGIRNLANGGGDLV
;
A
#
# COMPACT_ATOMS: atom_id res chain seq x y z
N GLU A 1 18.64 -6.52 -9.04
CA GLU A 1 19.34 -6.43 -7.78
C GLU A 1 18.36 -6.07 -6.69
N ASN A 2 18.23 -6.94 -5.70
CA ASN A 2 17.13 -6.93 -4.72
C ASN A 2 17.38 -5.99 -3.53
N VAL A 3 17.92 -4.80 -3.77
CA VAL A 3 17.97 -3.78 -2.73
C VAL A 3 16.59 -3.11 -2.63
N PRO A 4 15.97 -3.06 -1.44
CA PRO A 4 14.69 -2.41 -1.27
C PRO A 4 14.72 -1.00 -1.86
N THR A 5 13.81 -0.69 -2.76
CA THR A 5 13.77 0.56 -3.54
C THR A 5 13.78 1.81 -2.65
N ARG A 6 13.33 1.69 -1.40
CA ARG A 6 13.28 2.78 -0.42
C ARG A 6 14.57 3.02 0.34
N MET A 7 15.57 2.14 0.17
CA MET A 7 16.87 2.22 0.87
C MET A 7 18.05 2.29 -0.11
N ASN A 8 17.78 2.40 -1.42
CA ASN A 8 18.84 2.53 -2.41
C ASN A 8 19.20 4.02 -2.65
N ALA A 9 20.33 4.26 -3.30
CA ALA A 9 20.82 5.60 -3.62
C ALA A 9 19.82 6.42 -4.45
N THR A 10 18.99 5.77 -5.27
CA THR A 10 17.98 6.43 -6.10
C THR A 10 16.86 7.05 -5.26
N THR A 11 16.52 6.43 -4.13
CA THR A 11 15.43 6.89 -3.26
C THR A 11 15.93 7.79 -2.14
N MET A 12 17.18 7.59 -1.69
CA MET A 12 17.80 8.37 -0.62
C MET A 12 18.64 9.54 -1.13
N GLY A 13 18.75 9.69 -2.44
CA GLY A 13 19.58 10.67 -3.12
C GLY A 13 20.98 10.16 -3.44
N GLU A 14 21.43 10.44 -4.65
CA GLU A 14 22.82 10.19 -5.05
C GLU A 14 23.76 10.96 -4.15
N GLY A 15 24.80 10.30 -3.62
CA GLY A 15 25.72 10.89 -2.64
C GLY A 15 25.37 10.62 -1.17
N THR A 16 24.26 9.92 -0.89
CA THR A 16 24.00 9.44 0.47
C THR A 16 25.02 8.37 0.88
N SER A 17 25.60 8.51 2.06
CA SER A 17 26.56 7.55 2.60
C SER A 17 26.17 7.07 3.99
N LEU A 18 26.60 5.84 4.32
CA LEU A 18 26.45 5.22 5.64
C LEU A 18 27.83 4.84 6.17
N GLU A 19 28.16 5.35 7.33
CA GLU A 19 29.40 5.06 8.05
C GLU A 19 29.12 4.37 9.38
N VAL A 20 29.86 3.30 9.69
CA VAL A 20 29.82 2.63 10.98
C VAL A 20 30.89 3.26 11.87
N LEU A 21 30.48 4.03 12.88
CA LEU A 21 31.38 4.76 13.79
C LEU A 21 31.85 3.88 14.96
N SER A 22 30.96 2.99 15.44
CA SER A 22 31.25 2.07 16.54
C SER A 22 30.28 0.88 16.48
N PRO A 23 30.41 -0.13 17.34
CA PRO A 23 29.47 -1.24 17.41
C PRO A 23 28.02 -0.83 17.68
N THR A 24 27.79 0.39 18.20
CA THR A 24 26.47 0.92 18.56
C THR A 24 26.10 2.22 17.88
N GLN A 25 26.94 2.70 16.95
CA GLN A 25 26.73 4.00 16.30
C GLN A 25 26.94 3.91 14.79
N ILE A 26 26.00 4.45 14.05
CA ILE A 26 26.08 4.64 12.61
C ILE A 26 25.82 6.13 12.29
N ARG A 27 26.40 6.60 11.18
CA ARG A 27 26.16 7.93 10.64
C ARG A 27 25.64 7.83 9.22
N TRP A 28 24.48 8.43 8.99
CA TRP A 28 23.96 8.70 7.67
C TRP A 28 24.32 10.13 7.27
N THR A 29 24.90 10.30 6.09
CA THR A 29 25.17 11.62 5.51
C THR A 29 24.37 11.75 4.23
N PHE A 30 23.56 12.81 4.14
CA PHE A 30 22.71 13.10 2.98
C PHE A 30 23.31 14.25 2.18
N PRO A 31 23.16 14.27 0.84
CA PRO A 31 23.70 15.34 0.00
C PRO A 31 22.98 16.69 0.19
N GLN A 32 21.77 16.66 0.76
CA GLN A 32 20.96 17.84 1.09
C GLN A 32 20.17 17.59 2.38
N GLU A 33 19.57 18.63 2.93
CA GLU A 33 18.74 18.52 4.13
C GLU A 33 17.49 17.69 3.88
N GLU A 34 17.39 16.57 4.60
CA GLU A 34 16.26 15.60 4.48
C GLU A 34 15.70 15.22 5.86
N PRO A 35 15.20 16.20 6.65
CA PRO A 35 14.83 15.96 8.04
C PRO A 35 13.68 14.97 8.21
N LYS A 36 12.82 14.83 7.20
CA LYS A 36 11.66 13.93 7.23
C LYS A 36 11.99 12.52 6.74
N LEU A 37 12.96 12.38 5.85
CA LEU A 37 13.29 11.09 5.22
C LEU A 37 13.81 10.09 6.25
N VAL A 38 14.67 10.51 7.16
CA VAL A 38 15.24 9.66 8.22
C VAL A 38 14.14 9.15 9.14
N LEU A 39 13.30 10.03 9.67
CA LEU A 39 12.21 9.66 10.57
C LEU A 39 11.19 8.76 9.86
N HIS A 40 10.80 9.09 8.64
CA HIS A 40 9.84 8.33 7.87
C HIS A 40 10.38 6.96 7.43
N SER A 41 11.61 6.92 6.91
CA SER A 41 12.21 5.67 6.42
C SER A 41 12.61 4.74 7.55
N MET A 42 13.08 5.27 8.69
CA MET A 42 13.47 4.45 9.84
C MET A 42 12.28 4.02 10.70
N ALA A 43 11.17 4.76 10.67
CA ALA A 43 9.94 4.37 11.34
C ALA A 43 9.14 3.32 10.57
N TYR A 44 9.48 3.08 9.31
CA TYR A 44 8.78 2.12 8.46
C TYR A 44 9.50 0.76 8.44
N ILE A 45 8.72 -0.30 8.19
CA ILE A 45 9.16 -1.73 8.20
C ILE A 45 10.46 -1.98 7.41
N ASN A 46 10.70 -1.23 6.35
CA ASN A 46 11.85 -1.42 5.45
C ASN A 46 13.19 -0.95 6.04
N GLY A 47 13.19 -0.25 7.17
CA GLY A 47 14.41 0.21 7.86
C GLY A 47 14.91 -0.72 8.96
N CYS A 48 14.24 -1.85 9.21
CA CYS A 48 14.64 -2.77 10.26
C CYS A 48 15.88 -3.58 9.84
N PRO A 49 16.99 -3.50 10.58
CA PRO A 49 18.16 -4.32 10.31
C PRO A 49 17.87 -5.80 10.58
N GLY A 50 18.34 -6.67 9.69
CA GLY A 50 18.25 -8.11 9.90
C GLY A 50 19.26 -8.62 10.93
N PRO A 51 19.03 -9.82 11.52
CA PRO A 51 19.92 -10.43 12.49
C PRO A 51 21.21 -10.92 11.82
N SER A 52 22.28 -10.15 11.91
CA SER A 52 23.55 -10.44 11.20
C SER A 52 24.18 -11.78 11.59
N HIS A 53 23.97 -12.24 12.82
CA HIS A 53 24.47 -13.55 13.29
C HIS A 53 23.82 -14.76 12.59
N LEU A 54 22.67 -14.54 11.94
CA LEU A 54 21.99 -15.56 11.14
C LEU A 54 22.13 -15.33 9.63
N LEU A 55 22.12 -14.06 9.22
CA LEU A 55 22.01 -13.70 7.81
C LEU A 55 23.37 -13.49 7.12
N LYS A 56 24.42 -13.16 7.91
CA LYS A 56 25.70 -12.74 7.35
C LYS A 56 26.34 -13.77 6.43
N GLU A 57 26.31 -15.04 6.81
CA GLU A 57 26.92 -16.12 6.03
C GLU A 57 26.25 -16.37 4.66
N HIS A 58 24.95 -16.01 4.57
CA HIS A 58 24.19 -16.15 3.32
C HIS A 58 24.31 -14.93 2.41
N HIS A 59 24.81 -13.80 2.94
CA HIS A 59 24.89 -12.57 2.16
C HIS A 59 26.10 -12.59 1.21
N PRO A 60 25.95 -12.28 -0.09
CA PRO A 60 27.02 -12.38 -1.10
C PRO A 60 28.31 -11.68 -0.73
N LYS A 61 28.24 -10.56 -0.03
CA LYS A 61 29.43 -9.83 0.44
C LYS A 61 30.26 -10.61 1.46
N TYR A 62 29.69 -11.62 2.15
CA TYR A 62 30.33 -12.29 3.29
C TYR A 62 30.46 -13.81 3.11
N GLY A 63 30.11 -14.36 1.95
CA GLY A 63 30.29 -15.78 1.66
C GLY A 63 29.08 -16.47 1.00
N GLY A 64 27.95 -15.80 0.90
CA GLY A 64 26.80 -16.30 0.15
C GLY A 64 27.03 -16.24 -1.37
N THR A 65 26.28 -17.03 -2.12
CA THR A 65 26.44 -17.19 -3.57
C THR A 65 25.74 -16.09 -4.36
N SER A 66 24.50 -15.75 -3.98
CA SER A 66 23.71 -14.74 -4.67
C SER A 66 22.72 -14.05 -3.73
N TYR A 67 22.11 -12.94 -4.17
CA TYR A 67 21.02 -12.30 -3.43
C TYR A 67 19.73 -13.14 -3.46
N ASP A 68 19.53 -13.96 -4.47
CA ASP A 68 18.39 -14.88 -4.52
C ASP A 68 18.55 -15.98 -3.48
N ASP A 69 19.73 -16.56 -3.33
CA ASP A 69 20.04 -17.53 -2.25
C ASP A 69 19.91 -16.88 -0.88
N TYR A 70 20.33 -15.62 -0.73
CA TYR A 70 20.15 -14.87 0.51
C TYR A 70 18.68 -14.71 0.90
N VAL A 71 17.81 -14.37 -0.06
CA VAL A 71 16.36 -14.26 0.17
C VAL A 71 15.75 -15.60 0.53
N GLN A 72 16.22 -16.70 -0.07
CA GLN A 72 15.73 -18.05 0.18
C GLN A 72 16.29 -18.70 1.46
N ALA A 73 17.35 -18.16 2.05
CA ALA A 73 18.00 -18.72 3.24
C ALA A 73 17.05 -18.81 4.47
N PHE A 74 16.02 -17.95 4.50
CA PHE A 74 15.04 -17.89 5.59
C PHE A 74 13.61 -17.99 5.07
N PRO A 75 13.18 -19.15 4.60
CA PRO A 75 11.79 -19.34 4.17
C PRO A 75 10.83 -19.16 5.34
N ALA A 76 9.59 -18.79 5.05
CA ALA A 76 8.54 -18.55 6.04
C ALA A 76 8.32 -19.72 7.02
N GLY A 77 8.59 -20.94 6.60
CA GLY A 77 8.49 -22.16 7.44
C GLY A 77 9.67 -22.40 8.40
N ARG A 78 10.73 -21.60 8.37
CA ARG A 78 11.85 -21.70 9.31
C ARG A 78 11.51 -21.01 10.63
N LEU A 79 10.93 -21.75 11.54
CA LEU A 79 10.43 -21.25 12.82
C LEU A 79 11.22 -21.78 14.02
N PRO A 80 11.26 -21.09 15.16
CA PRO A 80 10.68 -19.77 15.38
C PRO A 80 11.42 -18.67 14.65
N TRP A 81 10.70 -17.65 14.20
CA TRP A 81 11.30 -16.49 13.52
C TRP A 81 12.04 -15.61 14.53
N VAL A 82 13.30 -15.29 14.26
CA VAL A 82 14.10 -14.44 15.13
C VAL A 82 13.69 -12.97 14.96
N SER A 83 13.28 -12.33 16.02
CA SER A 83 12.76 -10.96 16.04
C SER A 83 13.17 -10.22 17.31
N MET A 84 13.44 -8.92 17.18
CA MET A 84 13.52 -7.98 18.32
C MET A 84 12.14 -7.39 18.67
N GLY A 85 11.11 -7.73 17.92
CA GLY A 85 9.74 -7.27 18.12
C GLY A 85 9.05 -7.92 19.31
N ALA A 86 7.85 -7.42 19.63
CA ALA A 86 7.02 -7.93 20.71
C ALA A 86 6.58 -9.37 20.51
N TRP A 87 6.56 -9.83 19.28
CA TRP A 87 6.02 -11.10 18.85
C TRP A 87 7.01 -11.88 17.98
N THR A 88 6.98 -13.21 18.11
CA THR A 88 7.77 -14.14 17.29
C THR A 88 6.84 -15.16 16.65
N ALA A 89 6.94 -15.35 15.34
CA ALA A 89 6.19 -16.40 14.66
C ALA A 89 6.70 -17.78 15.11
N VAL A 90 5.77 -18.63 15.50
CA VAL A 90 6.06 -19.99 16.00
C VAL A 90 5.35 -21.08 15.21
N GLU A 91 4.31 -20.72 14.47
CA GLU A 91 3.62 -21.62 13.55
C GLU A 91 3.25 -20.86 12.29
N TYR A 92 3.40 -21.52 11.15
CA TYR A 92 2.99 -21.05 9.85
C TYR A 92 2.44 -22.21 9.03
N LYS A 93 1.20 -22.09 8.61
CA LYS A 93 0.60 -22.93 7.58
C LYS A 93 0.20 -22.07 6.43
N GLN A 94 0.76 -22.38 5.28
CA GLN A 94 0.50 -21.63 4.05
C GLN A 94 -1.01 -21.57 3.79
N ASP A 95 -1.50 -20.39 3.44
CA ASP A 95 -2.90 -20.09 3.11
C ASP A 95 -3.93 -20.37 4.24
N GLU A 96 -3.49 -20.67 5.46
CA GLU A 96 -4.37 -20.96 6.59
C GLU A 96 -4.15 -20.02 7.77
N VAL A 97 -2.96 -20.11 8.43
CA VAL A 97 -2.74 -19.47 9.73
C VAL A 97 -1.28 -19.11 9.97
N VAL A 98 -1.09 -18.00 10.68
CA VAL A 98 0.18 -17.65 11.33
C VAL A 98 -0.08 -17.45 12.81
N ILE A 99 0.69 -18.14 13.67
CA ILE A 99 0.63 -17.98 15.12
C ILE A 99 1.90 -17.30 15.60
N LEU A 100 1.71 -16.21 16.31
CA LEU A 100 2.77 -15.46 16.96
C LEU A 100 2.67 -15.64 18.47
N ARG A 101 3.81 -15.84 19.12
CA ARG A 101 3.90 -15.86 20.59
C ARG A 101 4.67 -14.67 21.11
N ARG A 102 4.35 -14.27 22.32
CA ARG A 102 5.05 -13.22 23.06
C ARG A 102 6.55 -13.52 23.11
N ASN A 103 7.34 -12.52 22.69
CA ASN A 103 8.80 -12.60 22.81
C ASN A 103 9.22 -12.31 24.26
N PRO A 104 9.78 -13.28 24.99
CA PRO A 104 10.18 -13.10 26.38
C PRO A 104 11.36 -12.14 26.56
N TYR A 105 12.05 -11.79 25.47
CA TYR A 105 13.18 -10.85 25.46
C TYR A 105 12.81 -9.47 24.93
N TYR A 106 11.50 -9.20 24.77
CA TYR A 106 11.08 -7.89 24.29
C TYR A 106 11.42 -6.81 25.31
N TRP A 107 12.05 -5.75 24.86
CA TRP A 107 12.69 -4.73 25.71
C TRP A 107 11.73 -3.72 26.33
N LYS A 108 10.51 -3.58 25.80
CA LYS A 108 9.56 -2.57 26.31
C LYS A 108 8.82 -3.07 27.54
N VAL A 109 8.69 -2.14 28.49
CA VAL A 109 7.89 -2.29 29.70
C VAL A 109 6.86 -1.17 29.79
N ASP A 110 5.79 -1.39 30.56
CA ASP A 110 4.83 -0.35 30.90
C ASP A 110 5.35 0.57 32.01
N SER A 111 4.53 1.55 32.43
CA SER A 111 4.86 2.48 33.50
C SER A 111 5.03 1.83 34.89
N LYS A 112 4.61 0.57 35.05
CA LYS A 112 4.75 -0.23 36.27
C LYS A 112 5.90 -1.22 36.19
N GLY A 113 6.69 -1.20 35.11
CA GLY A 113 7.79 -2.14 34.88
C GLY A 113 7.36 -3.53 34.40
N GLN A 114 6.11 -3.72 34.01
CA GLN A 114 5.63 -5.00 33.47
C GLN A 114 6.02 -5.12 32.01
N GLN A 115 6.61 -6.26 31.63
CA GLN A 115 7.02 -6.48 30.24
C GLN A 115 5.83 -6.61 29.29
N LEU A 116 5.92 -5.91 28.17
CA LEU A 116 4.99 -6.00 27.05
C LEU A 116 5.40 -7.13 26.09
N PRO A 117 4.47 -7.66 25.28
CA PRO A 117 3.03 -7.43 25.29
C PRO A 117 2.33 -8.23 26.39
N TYR A 118 1.13 -7.83 26.80
CA TYR A 118 0.39 -8.56 27.85
C TYR A 118 -0.22 -9.86 27.34
N MET A 119 -0.63 -9.91 26.08
CA MET A 119 -1.17 -11.12 25.45
C MET A 119 -0.07 -12.14 25.20
N ASN A 120 -0.37 -13.42 25.40
CA ASN A 120 0.60 -14.49 25.19
C ASN A 120 0.71 -14.93 23.73
N GLU A 121 -0.38 -14.85 22.99
CA GLU A 121 -0.46 -15.37 21.63
C GLU A 121 -1.34 -14.47 20.76
N MET A 122 -1.02 -14.41 19.48
CA MET A 122 -1.77 -13.71 18.45
C MET A 122 -1.92 -14.64 17.25
N VAL A 123 -3.16 -14.89 16.84
CA VAL A 123 -3.48 -15.83 15.76
C VAL A 123 -4.01 -15.05 14.56
N PHE A 124 -3.33 -15.14 13.43
CA PHE A 124 -3.78 -14.58 12.16
C PHE A 124 -4.29 -15.68 11.26
N GLN A 125 -5.58 -15.68 10.97
CA GLN A 125 -6.20 -16.61 10.05
C GLN A 125 -6.42 -15.95 8.69
N LEU A 126 -6.04 -16.64 7.63
CA LEU A 126 -6.33 -16.19 6.27
C LEU A 126 -7.77 -16.57 5.90
N LYS A 127 -8.62 -15.57 5.72
CA LYS A 127 -10.03 -15.72 5.36
C LYS A 127 -10.42 -14.64 4.36
N THR A 128 -11.52 -14.87 3.63
CA THR A 128 -12.08 -13.82 2.78
C THR A 128 -12.57 -12.64 3.62
N TRP A 129 -12.66 -11.47 3.01
CA TRP A 129 -13.06 -10.23 3.70
C TRP A 129 -14.46 -10.34 4.34
N GLY A 130 -15.39 -10.99 3.64
CA GLY A 130 -16.71 -11.26 4.20
C GLY A 130 -16.67 -12.19 5.40
N GLN A 131 -15.94 -13.28 5.32
CA GLN A 131 -15.85 -14.25 6.40
C GLN A 131 -15.20 -13.65 7.65
N ARG A 132 -14.17 -12.83 7.53
CA ARG A 132 -13.55 -12.13 8.67
C ARG A 132 -14.55 -11.26 9.41
N THR A 133 -15.38 -10.50 8.68
CA THR A 133 -16.42 -9.68 9.28
C THR A 133 -17.46 -10.52 10.01
N VAL A 134 -17.95 -11.59 9.37
CA VAL A 134 -18.91 -12.52 10.00
C VAL A 134 -18.34 -13.14 11.27
N ASP A 135 -17.10 -13.63 11.23
CA ASP A 135 -16.45 -14.25 12.40
C ASP A 135 -16.31 -13.24 13.55
N THR A 136 -15.97 -12.00 13.27
CA THR A 136 -15.86 -10.96 14.30
C THR A 136 -17.22 -10.61 14.91
N LEU A 137 -18.26 -10.49 14.10
CA LEU A 137 -19.62 -10.22 14.58
C LEU A 137 -20.17 -11.39 15.41
N ALA A 138 -19.76 -12.61 15.09
CA ALA A 138 -20.14 -13.82 15.84
C ALA A 138 -19.27 -14.08 17.09
N GLY A 139 -18.28 -13.24 17.39
CA GLY A 139 -17.35 -13.44 18.51
C GLY A 139 -16.29 -14.52 18.31
N ASN A 140 -16.12 -15.00 17.09
CA ASN A 140 -15.10 -16.00 16.71
C ASN A 140 -13.74 -15.38 16.36
N ALA A 141 -13.66 -14.05 16.32
CA ALA A 141 -12.43 -13.30 16.13
C ALA A 141 -12.51 -11.98 16.91
N ASP A 142 -11.37 -11.55 17.46
CA ASP A 142 -11.28 -10.35 18.30
C ASP A 142 -11.24 -9.06 17.48
N PHE A 143 -10.79 -9.13 16.22
CA PHE A 143 -10.62 -7.95 15.37
C PHE A 143 -10.70 -8.30 13.88
N SER A 144 -11.38 -7.45 13.12
CA SER A 144 -11.34 -7.43 11.67
C SER A 144 -11.55 -6.01 11.12
N ASN A 145 -10.83 -5.67 10.07
CA ASN A 145 -11.22 -4.54 9.23
C ASN A 145 -12.51 -4.89 8.48
N MET A 146 -13.47 -3.97 8.49
CA MET A 146 -14.66 -4.12 7.67
C MET A 146 -14.39 -3.56 6.27
N GLU A 147 -14.07 -4.43 5.35
CA GLU A 147 -13.82 -4.10 3.95
C GLU A 147 -14.91 -4.66 3.02
N ASN A 148 -15.83 -5.45 3.57
CA ASN A 148 -17.03 -5.95 2.87
C ASN A 148 -18.22 -5.03 3.16
N VAL A 149 -18.47 -4.10 2.26
CA VAL A 149 -19.52 -3.10 2.40
C VAL A 149 -20.95 -3.67 2.45
N PRO A 150 -21.32 -4.75 1.75
CA PRO A 150 -22.62 -5.39 1.91
C PRO A 150 -22.94 -5.77 3.36
N LEU A 151 -21.96 -6.15 4.16
CA LEU A 151 -22.14 -6.52 5.57
C LEU A 151 -22.23 -5.33 6.54
N TYR A 152 -22.05 -4.11 6.04
CA TYR A 152 -22.06 -2.93 6.92
C TYR A 152 -23.36 -2.72 7.69
N LEU A 153 -24.50 -2.84 7.01
CA LEU A 153 -25.80 -2.65 7.66
C LEU A 153 -26.06 -3.69 8.74
N GLU A 154 -25.61 -4.93 8.49
CA GLU A 154 -25.67 -5.99 9.47
C GLU A 154 -24.73 -5.70 10.66
N ALA A 155 -23.51 -5.31 10.40
CA ALA A 155 -22.55 -4.92 11.44
C ALA A 155 -23.04 -3.75 12.28
N VAL A 156 -23.68 -2.74 11.69
CA VAL A 156 -24.31 -1.63 12.43
C VAL A 156 -25.45 -2.13 13.32
N LYS A 157 -26.24 -3.07 12.83
CA LYS A 157 -27.34 -3.67 13.60
C LYS A 157 -26.80 -4.50 14.77
N GLU A 158 -25.88 -5.42 14.48
CA GLU A 158 -25.30 -6.29 15.49
C GLU A 158 -24.51 -5.51 16.55
N SER A 159 -23.73 -4.50 16.17
CA SER A 159 -22.96 -3.68 17.13
C SER A 159 -23.83 -2.86 18.10
N LYS A 160 -25.13 -2.77 17.87
CA LYS A 160 -26.11 -2.06 18.71
C LYS A 160 -26.99 -3.01 19.52
N SER A 161 -26.85 -4.32 19.37
CA SER A 161 -27.63 -5.28 20.15
C SER A 161 -27.12 -5.35 21.59
N ASP A 162 -27.98 -5.72 22.52
CA ASP A 162 -27.63 -5.82 23.96
C ASP A 162 -26.59 -6.92 24.22
N ASP A 163 -26.51 -7.93 23.34
CA ASP A 163 -25.59 -9.06 23.40
C ASP A 163 -24.48 -8.99 22.34
N ALA A 164 -24.19 -7.79 21.80
CA ALA A 164 -23.19 -7.57 20.79
C ALA A 164 -21.81 -8.14 21.16
N GLN A 165 -21.28 -9.02 20.33
CA GLN A 165 -19.94 -9.58 20.49
C GLN A 165 -18.84 -8.67 19.94
N ALA A 166 -19.18 -7.69 19.09
CA ALA A 166 -18.25 -6.78 18.48
C ALA A 166 -18.78 -5.34 18.46
N GLN A 167 -17.87 -4.39 18.55
CA GLN A 167 -18.17 -2.97 18.40
C GLN A 167 -17.66 -2.46 17.04
N LEU A 168 -18.50 -1.72 16.35
CA LEU A 168 -18.12 -1.05 15.11
C LEU A 168 -17.51 0.32 15.44
N SER A 169 -16.25 0.52 15.07
CA SER A 169 -15.59 1.82 15.16
C SER A 169 -15.18 2.35 13.79
N PHE A 170 -15.22 3.67 13.65
CA PHE A 170 -14.79 4.35 12.44
C PHE A 170 -13.46 5.05 12.69
N SER A 171 -12.52 4.90 11.76
CA SER A 171 -11.29 5.67 11.75
C SER A 171 -11.30 6.64 10.58
N GLY A 172 -10.49 7.70 10.67
CA GLY A 172 -10.31 8.65 9.58
C GLY A 172 -9.56 8.07 8.37
N ARG A 173 -9.22 6.81 8.40
CA ARG A 173 -8.49 6.15 7.33
C ARG A 173 -9.38 5.88 6.13
N THR A 174 -8.94 6.33 4.99
CA THR A 174 -9.58 6.04 3.71
C THR A 174 -8.72 5.14 2.85
N MET A 175 -9.33 4.16 2.21
CA MET A 175 -8.78 3.53 1.01
C MET A 175 -9.30 4.29 -0.21
N GLY A 176 -8.39 4.68 -1.09
CA GLY A 176 -8.73 5.30 -2.36
C GLY A 176 -8.67 4.27 -3.48
N TYR A 177 -9.70 4.23 -4.33
CA TYR A 177 -9.57 3.62 -5.63
C TYR A 177 -8.84 4.59 -6.55
N GLN A 178 -7.79 4.14 -7.17
CA GLN A 178 -6.99 4.97 -8.08
C GLN A 178 -6.75 4.26 -9.40
N LEU A 179 -6.76 5.01 -10.48
CA LEU A 179 -6.26 4.58 -11.78
C LEU A 179 -4.80 5.02 -11.90
N ALA A 180 -3.88 4.06 -11.89
CA ALA A 180 -2.47 4.34 -12.10
C ALA A 180 -2.16 4.30 -13.60
N MET A 181 -1.66 5.41 -14.13
CA MET A 181 -1.27 5.51 -15.53
C MET A 181 0.24 5.39 -15.66
N ASN A 182 0.73 4.42 -16.44
CA ASN A 182 2.15 4.23 -16.64
C ASN A 182 2.74 5.42 -17.40
N GLN A 183 3.69 6.12 -16.78
CA GLN A 183 4.42 7.25 -17.36
C GLN A 183 5.92 6.97 -17.51
N ALA A 184 6.37 5.77 -17.14
CA ALA A 184 7.78 5.37 -17.22
C ALA A 184 8.24 5.24 -18.69
N ILE A 185 9.47 5.66 -18.99
CA ILE A 185 9.96 5.68 -20.37
C ILE A 185 10.18 4.29 -20.94
N GLY A 186 10.70 3.36 -20.18
CA GLY A 186 11.06 2.03 -20.68
C GLY A 186 10.40 0.87 -19.94
N LEU A 187 9.86 1.10 -18.74
CA LEU A 187 9.30 0.04 -17.94
C LEU A 187 7.87 -0.30 -18.37
N GLY A 188 7.62 -1.57 -18.70
CA GLY A 188 6.29 -2.04 -19.09
C GLY A 188 5.86 -1.56 -20.49
N VAL A 189 6.81 -1.19 -21.34
CA VAL A 189 6.56 -0.80 -22.75
C VAL A 189 7.21 -1.86 -23.62
N LEU A 190 6.38 -2.67 -24.27
CA LEU A 190 6.83 -3.85 -25.03
C LEU A 190 6.74 -3.65 -26.55
N ASP A 191 5.91 -2.68 -27.03
CA ASP A 191 5.67 -2.41 -28.44
C ASP A 191 5.34 -0.93 -28.67
N ASP A 192 5.16 -0.56 -29.94
CA ASP A 192 4.90 0.82 -30.37
C ASP A 192 3.52 1.32 -29.89
N GLN A 193 2.51 0.45 -29.78
CA GLN A 193 1.19 0.81 -29.26
C GLN A 193 1.29 1.17 -27.78
N MET A 194 1.94 0.34 -26.98
CA MET A 194 2.20 0.64 -25.57
C MET A 194 3.04 1.91 -25.39
N ALA A 195 3.98 2.17 -26.30
CA ALA A 195 4.75 3.41 -26.31
C ALA A 195 3.85 4.64 -26.57
N ALA A 196 2.94 4.55 -27.53
CA ALA A 196 1.98 5.62 -27.83
C ALA A 196 1.02 5.87 -26.66
N ILE A 197 0.49 4.81 -26.04
CA ILE A 197 -0.36 4.92 -24.84
C ILE A 197 0.41 5.55 -23.67
N ARG A 198 1.66 5.15 -23.45
CA ARG A 198 2.52 5.76 -22.43
C ARG A 198 2.72 7.26 -22.70
N ASP A 199 2.91 7.66 -23.92
CA ASP A 199 3.10 9.08 -24.28
C ASP A 199 1.81 9.87 -24.06
N LEU A 200 0.64 9.30 -24.34
CA LEU A 200 -0.64 9.86 -23.93
C LEU A 200 -0.76 9.96 -22.41
N ASN A 201 -0.38 8.92 -21.65
CA ASN A 201 -0.39 8.95 -20.19
C ASN A 201 0.51 10.06 -19.63
N ARG A 202 1.55 10.48 -20.33
CA ARG A 202 2.41 11.63 -19.98
C ARG A 202 1.78 12.96 -20.35
N ASN A 203 0.81 12.99 -21.25
CA ASN A 203 0.11 14.20 -21.65
C ASN A 203 -0.88 14.65 -20.59
N LEU A 204 -0.80 15.90 -20.13
CA LEU A 204 -1.65 16.42 -19.05
C LEU A 204 -3.12 16.47 -19.48
N GLU A 205 -3.42 16.90 -20.71
CA GLU A 205 -4.80 17.03 -21.19
C GLU A 205 -5.47 15.66 -21.36
N PHE A 206 -4.71 14.63 -21.74
CA PHE A 206 -5.20 13.26 -21.77
C PHE A 206 -5.58 12.78 -20.33
N ARG A 207 -4.73 13.01 -19.34
CA ARG A 207 -5.04 12.63 -17.96
C ARG A 207 -6.26 13.39 -17.42
N LYS A 208 -6.41 14.67 -17.75
CA LYS A 208 -7.61 15.45 -17.41
C LYS A 208 -8.86 14.88 -18.07
N ALA A 209 -8.77 14.52 -19.37
CA ALA A 209 -9.88 13.91 -20.10
C ALA A 209 -10.32 12.59 -19.43
N VAL A 210 -9.38 11.70 -19.11
CA VAL A 210 -9.69 10.46 -18.39
C VAL A 210 -10.35 10.74 -17.04
N LYS A 211 -9.87 11.74 -16.29
CA LYS A 211 -10.47 12.11 -15.01
C LYS A 211 -11.89 12.65 -15.15
N HIS A 212 -12.16 13.47 -16.17
CA HIS A 212 -13.51 13.98 -16.48
C HIS A 212 -14.46 12.90 -17.00
N ALA A 213 -13.94 11.82 -17.60
CA ALA A 213 -14.75 10.72 -18.11
C ALA A 213 -15.26 9.78 -16.99
N ILE A 214 -14.63 9.79 -15.79
CA ILE A 214 -14.99 8.91 -14.69
C ILE A 214 -16.11 9.52 -13.86
N ASP A 215 -17.28 8.87 -13.86
CA ASP A 215 -18.36 9.18 -12.91
C ASP A 215 -18.03 8.59 -11.52
N GLY A 216 -17.30 9.37 -10.74
CA GLY A 216 -16.91 8.97 -9.38
C GLY A 216 -18.10 8.75 -8.45
N LYS A 217 -19.24 9.43 -8.66
CA LYS A 217 -20.44 9.24 -7.84
C LYS A 217 -21.14 7.92 -8.17
N ALA A 218 -21.29 7.60 -9.45
CA ALA A 218 -21.85 6.32 -9.88
C ALA A 218 -20.94 5.17 -9.44
N PHE A 219 -19.62 5.30 -9.60
CA PHE A 219 -18.65 4.33 -9.13
C PHE A 219 -18.74 4.12 -7.61
N ALA A 220 -18.77 5.20 -6.81
CA ALA A 220 -18.90 5.13 -5.37
C ALA A 220 -20.19 4.39 -4.96
N LYS A 221 -21.32 4.69 -5.62
CA LYS A 221 -22.60 4.03 -5.36
C LYS A 221 -22.60 2.54 -5.74
N ALA A 222 -21.90 2.18 -6.81
CA ALA A 222 -21.78 0.78 -7.23
C ALA A 222 -20.89 -0.03 -6.29
N MET A 223 -19.79 0.58 -5.80
CA MET A 223 -18.82 -0.10 -4.94
C MET A 223 -19.27 -0.18 -3.48
N SER A 224 -20.14 0.72 -3.03
CA SER A 224 -20.50 0.84 -1.62
C SER A 224 -21.98 1.16 -1.42
N LYS A 225 -22.67 0.35 -0.62
CA LYS A 225 -24.05 0.59 -0.19
C LYS A 225 -24.16 1.41 1.09
N GLY A 226 -23.21 2.25 1.39
CA GLY A 226 -23.19 3.01 2.63
C GLY A 226 -22.56 4.40 2.48
N PRO A 227 -22.46 5.17 3.54
CA PRO A 227 -21.96 6.54 3.53
C PRO A 227 -20.43 6.64 3.40
N PHE A 228 -19.72 5.54 3.13
CA PHE A 228 -18.28 5.45 3.27
C PHE A 228 -17.48 5.94 2.09
N VAL A 229 -18.05 5.96 0.89
CA VAL A 229 -17.32 6.35 -0.30
C VAL A 229 -17.73 7.78 -0.67
N THR A 230 -16.77 8.67 -0.58
CA THR A 230 -16.91 10.06 -1.05
C THR A 230 -15.97 10.29 -2.21
N VAL A 231 -16.46 11.03 -3.20
CA VAL A 231 -15.58 11.50 -4.28
C VAL A 231 -14.71 12.61 -3.72
N TYR A 232 -13.40 12.47 -3.86
CA TYR A 232 -12.44 13.51 -3.48
C TYR A 232 -11.38 13.70 -4.57
N ALA A 233 -10.69 14.83 -4.52
CA ALA A 233 -9.76 15.23 -5.58
C ALA A 233 -8.50 14.38 -5.66
N GLY A 234 -8.19 13.62 -4.63
CA GLY A 234 -6.94 12.90 -4.44
C GLY A 234 -6.02 13.63 -3.44
N GLY A 235 -4.86 13.04 -3.19
CA GLY A 235 -3.93 13.57 -2.19
C GLY A 235 -4.35 13.24 -0.75
N LEU A 236 -4.39 14.24 0.12
CA LEU A 236 -4.74 14.07 1.53
C LEU A 236 -6.25 13.90 1.71
N ALA A 237 -6.66 13.03 2.64
CA ALA A 237 -8.06 12.90 3.03
C ALA A 237 -8.58 14.18 3.68
N ARG A 238 -9.88 14.46 3.52
CA ARG A 238 -10.49 15.72 4.01
C ARG A 238 -10.45 15.91 5.53
N ASP A 239 -10.35 14.84 6.26
CA ASP A 239 -10.20 14.81 7.72
C ASP A 239 -8.75 14.93 8.20
N SER A 240 -7.79 15.00 7.28
CA SER A 240 -6.39 15.27 7.60
C SER A 240 -6.21 16.72 8.06
N ALA A 241 -5.44 16.93 9.13
CA ALA A 241 -5.04 18.27 9.58
C ALA A 241 -4.22 19.07 8.55
N PHE A 242 -3.72 18.39 7.52
CA PHE A 242 -2.93 18.99 6.44
C PHE A 242 -3.73 19.15 5.15
N PHE A 243 -5.03 18.87 5.16
CA PHE A 243 -5.88 19.03 3.98
C PHE A 243 -6.17 20.51 3.74
N ASP A 244 -5.88 20.96 2.53
CA ASP A 244 -6.22 22.30 2.04
C ASP A 244 -7.10 22.15 0.79
N ALA A 245 -8.35 22.59 0.92
CA ALA A 245 -9.33 22.52 -0.15
C ALA A 245 -8.97 23.44 -1.34
N ASP A 246 -8.37 24.59 -1.05
CA ASP A 246 -8.04 25.60 -2.07
C ASP A 246 -6.78 25.19 -2.86
N ALA A 247 -5.88 24.44 -2.23
CA ALA A 247 -4.72 23.86 -2.91
C ALA A 247 -5.05 22.59 -3.70
N THR A 248 -6.29 22.09 -3.63
CA THR A 248 -6.67 20.81 -4.22
C THR A 248 -7.44 21.00 -5.52
N SER A 249 -6.86 20.55 -6.66
CA SER A 249 -7.54 20.57 -7.96
C SER A 249 -8.60 19.47 -8.04
N PHE A 250 -9.84 19.85 -8.32
CA PHE A 250 -10.94 18.93 -8.51
C PHE A 250 -11.42 18.92 -9.97
N PHE A 251 -11.45 17.74 -10.57
CA PHE A 251 -11.93 17.52 -11.92
C PHE A 251 -13.27 16.77 -11.86
N PRO A 252 -14.42 17.45 -11.99
CA PRO A 252 -15.74 16.83 -11.91
C PRO A 252 -16.00 15.93 -13.11
N TYR A 253 -16.94 15.00 -12.97
CA TYR A 253 -17.45 14.21 -14.08
C TYR A 253 -18.04 15.16 -15.15
N ASN A 254 -17.47 15.14 -16.35
CA ASN A 254 -17.83 16.00 -17.46
C ASN A 254 -17.50 15.31 -18.80
N PRO A 255 -18.34 14.38 -19.28
CA PRO A 255 -18.08 13.64 -20.52
C PRO A 255 -17.89 14.56 -21.76
N ALA A 256 -18.64 15.66 -21.83
CA ALA A 256 -18.51 16.61 -22.95
C ALA A 256 -17.12 17.28 -22.95
N GLY A 257 -16.65 17.71 -21.78
CA GLY A 257 -15.31 18.26 -21.61
C GLY A 257 -14.21 17.20 -21.87
N ALA A 258 -14.42 15.96 -21.42
CA ALA A 258 -13.52 14.85 -21.71
C ALA A 258 -13.38 14.63 -23.23
N ASN A 259 -14.51 14.56 -23.95
CA ASN A 259 -14.51 14.40 -25.40
C ASN A 259 -13.79 15.55 -26.10
N ALA A 260 -14.07 16.80 -25.73
CA ALA A 260 -13.40 17.96 -26.33
C ALA A 260 -11.86 17.94 -26.13
N LEU A 261 -11.38 17.48 -24.95
CA LEU A 261 -9.95 17.32 -24.71
C LEU A 261 -9.34 16.23 -25.58
N LEU A 262 -10.03 15.08 -25.73
CA LEU A 262 -9.57 13.99 -26.60
C LEU A 262 -9.57 14.37 -28.06
N ASP A 263 -10.62 15.08 -28.54
CA ASP A 263 -10.69 15.61 -29.90
C ASP A 263 -9.55 16.59 -30.17
N GLY A 264 -9.22 17.47 -29.21
CA GLY A 264 -8.10 18.38 -29.27
C GLY A 264 -6.73 17.71 -29.37
N LEU A 265 -6.62 16.46 -28.94
CA LEU A 265 -5.43 15.60 -29.04
C LEU A 265 -5.42 14.78 -30.35
N GLY A 266 -6.44 14.93 -31.20
CA GLY A 266 -6.58 14.15 -32.46
C GLY A 266 -7.02 12.69 -32.24
N LEU A 267 -7.51 12.37 -31.03
CA LEU A 267 -8.00 11.04 -30.70
C LEU A 267 -9.49 10.95 -31.03
N MET A 268 -9.81 10.51 -32.24
CA MET A 268 -11.17 10.43 -32.76
C MET A 268 -11.52 9.00 -33.12
N ASP A 269 -12.80 8.64 -33.03
CA ASP A 269 -13.34 7.40 -33.59
C ASP A 269 -13.49 7.62 -35.11
N THR A 270 -12.50 7.19 -35.88
CA THR A 270 -12.46 7.37 -37.34
C THR A 270 -13.15 6.24 -38.09
N GLU A 271 -13.43 5.13 -37.38
CA GLU A 271 -14.02 3.91 -37.96
C GLU A 271 -15.49 3.74 -37.60
N GLY A 272 -16.01 4.54 -36.66
CA GLY A 272 -17.39 4.49 -36.21
C GLY A 272 -17.72 3.26 -35.36
N ASN A 273 -16.69 2.65 -34.75
CA ASN A 273 -16.82 1.44 -33.94
C ASN A 273 -17.07 1.73 -32.44
N GLY A 274 -17.11 3.02 -32.07
CA GLY A 274 -17.28 3.46 -30.67
C GLY A 274 -15.98 3.54 -29.87
N ILE A 275 -14.84 3.21 -30.48
CA ILE A 275 -13.50 3.29 -29.89
C ILE A 275 -12.72 4.42 -30.57
N ARG A 276 -12.06 5.23 -29.78
CA ARG A 276 -11.18 6.27 -30.33
C ARG A 276 -9.89 5.67 -30.87
N ASN A 277 -9.39 6.22 -31.93
CA ASN A 277 -8.12 5.81 -32.53
C ASN A 277 -6.97 6.64 -32.00
N LEU A 278 -5.78 6.07 -31.99
CA LEU A 278 -4.53 6.81 -31.81
C LEU A 278 -4.36 7.86 -32.92
N ALA A 279 -3.82 9.02 -32.59
CA ALA A 279 -3.54 10.05 -33.57
C ALA A 279 -2.64 9.52 -34.71
N ASN A 280 -2.80 10.06 -35.93
CA ASN A 280 -2.03 9.66 -37.09
C ASN A 280 -2.27 8.24 -37.63
N GLY A 281 -3.45 7.69 -37.41
CA GLY A 281 -3.85 6.41 -37.99
C GLY A 281 -3.30 5.17 -37.23
N GLY A 282 -2.94 5.33 -35.98
CA GLY A 282 -2.36 4.27 -35.15
C GLY A 282 -3.38 3.39 -34.46
N GLY A 283 -4.35 2.78 -35.14
CA GLY A 283 -5.26 1.80 -34.57
C GLY A 283 -6.09 2.28 -33.36
N ASP A 284 -6.88 1.37 -32.79
CA ASP A 284 -7.75 1.64 -31.63
C ASP A 284 -6.97 1.96 -30.36
N LEU A 285 -7.47 2.91 -29.59
CA LEU A 285 -6.94 3.27 -28.27
C LEU A 285 -7.49 2.28 -27.24
N VAL A 286 -6.89 1.11 -27.12
CA VAL A 286 -7.27 0.03 -26.21
C VAL A 286 -6.07 -0.53 -25.45
#